data_bfd217286f4485153bde0e927061a733
#
_entry.id   bfd217286f4485153bde0e927061a733
#
_cell.length_a   1.000
_cell.length_b   1.000
_cell.length_c   1.000
_cell.angle_alpha   90.00
_cell.angle_beta   90.00
_cell.angle_gamma   90.00
#
_symmetry.space_group_name_H-M   'P 1'
#
loop_
_entity.id
_entity.type
_entity.pdbx_description
1 polymer ?
#
loop_
_entity_poly.entity_id
_entity_poly.type
_entity_poly.pdbx_seq_one_letter_code
_entity_poly.pdbx_strand_id
1 'polypeptide(L)'
;IRYFGDTVFAYENSYLPVRYGRKLSSAGIEDIGLYASLRELYGIVPQGAVEIFEAVNMRKREAACLGALENEAAMKIDRIAKAGDEIIEYCVSIVKGDKLKYRSELR
;
A
#
# COMPACT_ATOMS: atom_id res chain seq x y z
N ILE A 1 -6.72 -5.09 1.46
CA ILE A 1 -6.85 -5.78 0.15
C ILE A 1 -7.25 -4.78 -0.91
N ARG A 2 -6.56 -4.83 -2.02
CA ARG A 2 -6.84 -3.93 -3.15
C ARG A 2 -7.47 -4.71 -4.29
N TYR A 3 -8.46 -4.08 -4.93
CA TYR A 3 -9.20 -4.66 -6.05
C TYR A 3 -9.02 -3.84 -7.31
N PHE A 4 -9.06 -4.52 -8.46
CA PHE A 4 -9.24 -3.91 -9.77
C PHE A 4 -10.53 -4.48 -10.34
N GLY A 5 -11.61 -3.68 -10.30
CA GLY A 5 -12.95 -4.21 -10.54
C GLY A 5 -13.29 -5.22 -9.45
N ASP A 6 -13.66 -6.45 -9.84
CA ASP A 6 -13.95 -7.54 -8.93
C ASP A 6 -12.73 -8.44 -8.66
N THR A 7 -11.56 -8.12 -9.25
CA THR A 7 -10.36 -8.93 -9.12
C THR A 7 -9.46 -8.40 -8.03
N VAL A 8 -9.16 -9.25 -7.04
CA VAL A 8 -8.19 -8.94 -5.99
C VAL A 8 -6.78 -8.99 -6.59
N PHE A 9 -5.99 -7.93 -6.41
CA PHE A 9 -4.63 -7.91 -6.94
C PHE A 9 -3.54 -7.65 -5.91
N ALA A 10 -3.88 -7.06 -4.76
CA ALA A 10 -2.89 -6.74 -3.75
C ALA A 10 -3.42 -6.90 -2.33
N TYR A 11 -2.53 -7.32 -1.45
CA TYR A 11 -2.73 -7.39 -0.01
C TYR A 11 -1.82 -6.34 0.62
N GLU A 12 -2.38 -5.36 1.32
CA GLU A 12 -1.63 -4.24 1.86
C GLU A 12 -1.82 -4.08 3.35
N ASN A 13 -0.73 -3.71 4.04
CA ASN A 13 -0.77 -3.27 5.44
C ASN A 13 -0.13 -1.90 5.52
N SER A 14 -0.87 -0.93 6.01
CA SER A 14 -0.38 0.43 6.21
C SER A 14 -0.26 0.75 7.69
N TYR A 15 0.85 1.38 8.04
CA TYR A 15 1.18 1.78 9.40
C TYR A 15 1.33 3.29 9.43
N LEU A 16 0.69 3.91 10.40
CA LEU A 16 0.66 5.37 10.55
C LEU A 16 1.05 5.73 11.97
N PRO A 17 1.63 6.92 12.19
CA PRO A 17 1.82 7.42 13.55
C PRO A 17 0.49 7.44 14.31
N VAL A 18 0.55 7.01 15.58
CA VAL A 18 -0.65 6.87 16.43
C VAL A 18 -1.46 8.17 16.50
N ARG A 19 -0.79 9.32 16.50
CA ARG A 19 -1.44 10.63 16.61
C ARG A 19 -2.44 10.93 15.49
N TYR A 20 -2.29 10.29 14.33
CA TYR A 20 -3.23 10.46 13.22
C TYR A 20 -4.44 9.53 13.31
N GLY A 21 -4.38 8.50 14.15
CA GLY A 21 -5.45 7.53 14.29
C GLY A 21 -6.72 8.08 14.93
N ARG A 22 -6.63 9.19 15.66
CA ARG A 22 -7.77 9.72 16.42
C ARG A 22 -8.92 10.19 15.54
N LYS A 23 -8.61 10.80 14.39
CA LYS A 23 -9.61 11.34 13.48
C LYS A 23 -9.84 10.51 12.24
N LEU A 24 -8.94 9.56 11.95
CA LEU A 24 -9.09 8.68 10.80
C LEU A 24 -10.12 7.60 11.10
N SER A 25 -10.94 7.29 10.11
CA SER A 25 -11.90 6.19 10.19
C SER A 25 -11.78 5.32 8.95
N SER A 26 -12.14 4.04 9.09
CA SER A 26 -12.16 3.12 7.96
C SER A 26 -13.10 3.61 6.86
N ALA A 27 -14.29 4.10 7.24
CA ALA A 27 -15.28 4.61 6.29
C ALA A 27 -14.74 5.82 5.51
N GLY A 28 -14.07 6.76 6.19
CA GLY A 28 -13.47 7.91 5.54
C GLY A 28 -12.35 7.53 4.58
N ILE A 29 -11.51 6.58 4.97
CA ILE A 29 -10.43 6.10 4.11
C ILE A 29 -10.97 5.39 2.88
N GLU A 30 -12.02 4.59 3.03
CA GLU A 30 -12.68 3.93 1.91
C GLU A 30 -13.31 4.93 0.94
N ASP A 31 -13.87 6.02 1.47
CA ASP A 31 -14.56 7.03 0.67
C ASP A 31 -13.58 7.87 -0.16
N ILE A 32 -12.62 8.51 0.47
CA ILE A 32 -11.74 9.49 -0.18
C ILE A 32 -10.27 9.09 -0.26
N GLY A 33 -9.90 7.96 0.36
CA GLY A 33 -8.52 7.48 0.42
C GLY A 33 -7.74 8.04 1.61
N LEU A 34 -6.63 7.36 1.92
CA LEU A 34 -5.83 7.69 3.10
C LEU A 34 -5.20 9.09 3.02
N TYR A 35 -4.57 9.42 1.91
CA TYR A 35 -3.85 10.70 1.79
C TYR A 35 -4.81 11.89 1.76
N ALA A 36 -5.96 11.74 1.11
CA ALA A 36 -6.98 12.78 1.14
C ALA A 36 -7.54 12.96 2.55
N SER A 37 -7.73 11.86 3.29
CA SER A 37 -8.16 11.91 4.69
C SER A 37 -7.14 12.63 5.58
N LEU A 38 -5.85 12.35 5.41
CA LEU A 38 -4.78 13.02 6.15
C LEU A 38 -4.76 14.52 5.86
N ARG A 39 -4.95 14.90 4.60
CA ARG A 39 -4.98 16.30 4.23
C ARG A 39 -6.18 17.04 4.84
N GLU A 40 -7.37 16.46 4.75
CA GLU A 40 -8.58 17.09 5.28
C GLU A 40 -8.58 17.20 6.79
N LEU A 41 -8.13 16.15 7.48
CA LEU A 41 -8.24 16.08 8.94
C LEU A 41 -7.05 16.68 9.68
N TYR A 42 -5.88 16.68 9.06
CA TYR A 42 -4.63 17.11 9.72
C TYR A 42 -3.83 18.12 8.91
N GLY A 43 -4.23 18.43 7.69
CA GLY A 43 -3.46 19.33 6.83
C GLY A 43 -2.14 18.72 6.36
N ILE A 44 -2.01 17.40 6.39
CA ILE A 44 -0.79 16.70 6.03
C ILE A 44 -0.80 16.35 4.54
N VAL A 45 0.25 16.75 3.82
CA VAL A 45 0.41 16.44 2.41
C VAL A 45 1.73 15.71 2.23
N PRO A 46 1.71 14.48 1.68
CA PRO A 46 2.95 13.77 1.38
C PRO A 46 3.81 14.57 0.40
N GLN A 47 5.10 14.69 0.68
CA GLN A 47 6.05 15.46 -0.15
C GLN A 47 7.08 14.57 -0.82
N GLY A 48 7.10 13.30 -0.47
CA GLY A 48 8.02 12.35 -1.08
C GLY A 48 7.81 10.96 -0.53
N ALA A 49 8.30 9.98 -1.26
CA ALA A 49 8.25 8.60 -0.84
C ALA A 49 9.45 7.83 -1.40
N VAL A 50 9.86 6.80 -0.65
CA VAL A 50 10.80 5.80 -1.11
C VAL A 50 10.03 4.52 -1.29
N GLU A 51 10.21 3.86 -2.43
CA GLU A 51 9.60 2.57 -2.71
C GLU A 51 10.68 1.54 -3.00
N ILE A 52 10.54 0.36 -2.42
CA ILE A 52 11.45 -0.75 -2.60
C ILE A 52 10.66 -1.92 -3.14
N PHE A 53 11.07 -2.43 -4.30
CA PHE A 53 10.43 -3.56 -4.97
C PHE A 53 11.29 -4.80 -4.80
N GLU A 54 10.67 -5.90 -4.41
CA GLU A 54 11.38 -7.16 -4.19
C GLU A 54 10.54 -8.31 -4.70
N ALA A 55 11.13 -9.18 -5.54
CA ALA A 55 10.46 -10.40 -5.97
C ALA A 55 10.42 -11.39 -4.80
N VAL A 56 9.25 -11.93 -4.50
CA VAL A 56 9.05 -12.88 -3.41
C VAL A 56 8.12 -14.00 -3.87
N ASN A 57 8.09 -15.08 -3.09
CA ASN A 57 7.07 -16.10 -3.23
C ASN A 57 6.03 -15.88 -2.13
N MET A 58 4.75 -16.00 -2.49
CA MET A 58 3.68 -15.75 -1.53
C MET A 58 3.69 -16.79 -0.41
N ARG A 59 3.53 -16.28 0.82
CA ARG A 59 3.28 -17.13 1.98
C ARG A 59 1.81 -17.53 1.99
N LYS A 60 1.51 -18.58 2.75
CA LYS A 60 0.16 -19.15 2.83
C LYS A 60 -0.92 -18.11 3.11
N ARG A 61 -0.67 -17.19 4.05
CA ARG A 61 -1.63 -16.16 4.44
C ARG A 61 -1.94 -15.20 3.31
N GLU A 62 -0.91 -14.74 2.62
CA GLU A 62 -1.04 -13.81 1.49
C GLU A 62 -1.76 -14.47 0.32
N ALA A 63 -1.38 -15.70 0.02
CA ALA A 63 -2.00 -16.47 -1.05
C ALA A 63 -3.50 -16.68 -0.79
N ALA A 64 -3.88 -17.00 0.44
CA ALA A 64 -5.28 -17.16 0.80
C ALA A 64 -6.07 -15.87 0.57
N CYS A 65 -5.51 -14.71 0.94
CA CYS A 65 -6.17 -13.42 0.74
C CYS A 65 -6.29 -13.02 -0.72
N LEU A 66 -5.34 -13.47 -1.56
CA LEU A 66 -5.27 -13.07 -2.97
C LEU A 66 -5.85 -14.10 -3.92
N GLY A 67 -6.41 -15.19 -3.42
CA GLY A 67 -6.94 -16.25 -4.27
C GLY A 67 -5.85 -16.93 -5.10
N ALA A 68 -4.65 -17.03 -4.54
CA ALA A 68 -3.49 -17.59 -5.21
C ALA A 68 -3.00 -18.85 -4.49
N LEU A 69 -2.03 -19.52 -5.08
CA LEU A 69 -1.40 -20.69 -4.46
C LEU A 69 -0.19 -20.25 -3.63
N GLU A 70 0.06 -20.94 -2.53
CA GLU A 70 1.28 -20.75 -1.75
C GLU A 70 2.51 -20.94 -2.65
N ASN A 71 3.53 -20.11 -2.45
CA ASN A 71 4.76 -20.06 -3.26
C ASN A 71 4.58 -19.50 -4.68
N GLU A 72 3.40 -19.04 -5.04
CA GLU A 72 3.22 -18.35 -6.31
C GLU A 72 4.01 -17.04 -6.31
N ALA A 73 4.54 -16.64 -7.46
CA ALA A 73 5.36 -15.45 -7.60
C ALA A 73 4.56 -14.17 -7.28
N ALA A 74 5.19 -13.27 -6.57
CA ALA A 74 4.60 -11.99 -6.21
C ALA A 74 5.68 -10.91 -6.13
N MET A 75 5.25 -9.66 -6.07
CA MET A 75 6.12 -8.52 -5.82
C MET A 75 5.77 -7.94 -4.46
N LYS A 76 6.77 -7.81 -3.60
CA LYS A 76 6.64 -7.07 -2.35
C LYS A 76 7.07 -5.64 -2.60
N ILE A 77 6.24 -4.69 -2.19
CA ILE A 77 6.52 -3.28 -2.34
C ILE A 77 6.46 -2.64 -0.96
N ASP A 78 7.60 -2.09 -0.51
CA ASP A 78 7.67 -1.28 0.70
C ASP A 78 7.62 0.17 0.28
N ARG A 79 6.70 0.94 0.86
CA ARG A 79 6.58 2.37 0.60
C ARG A 79 6.70 3.13 1.91
N ILE A 80 7.63 4.08 1.95
CA ILE A 80 7.83 4.97 3.08
C ILE A 80 7.54 6.38 2.60
N ALA A 81 6.43 6.96 3.06
CA ALA A 81 6.01 8.30 2.66
C ALA A 81 6.32 9.30 3.76
N LYS A 82 6.78 10.48 3.37
CA LYS A 82 7.16 11.54 4.28
C LYS A 82 6.44 12.84 3.98
N ALA A 83 6.19 13.62 5.02
CA ALA A 83 5.81 15.02 4.93
C ALA A 83 6.89 15.80 5.69
N GLY A 84 7.73 16.54 4.95
CA GLY A 84 8.95 17.11 5.50
C GLY A 84 9.90 15.99 5.98
N ASP A 85 10.35 16.08 7.22
CA ASP A 85 11.23 15.07 7.81
C ASP A 85 10.47 13.94 8.52
N GLU A 86 9.14 14.02 8.55
CA GLU A 86 8.31 13.07 9.27
C GLU A 86 7.86 11.94 8.36
N ILE A 87 8.01 10.71 8.83
CA ILE A 87 7.41 9.54 8.18
C ILE A 87 5.94 9.54 8.56
N ILE A 88 5.06 9.64 7.57
CA ILE A 88 3.62 9.66 7.76
C ILE A 88 2.93 8.36 7.43
N GLU A 89 3.59 7.50 6.66
CA GLU A 89 3.06 6.17 6.35
C GLU A 89 4.20 5.21 6.01
N TYR A 90 4.07 3.99 6.50
CA TYR A 90 4.83 2.84 6.03
C TYR A 90 3.83 1.82 5.53
N CYS A 91 3.89 1.48 4.26
CA CYS A 91 2.98 0.53 3.63
C CYS A 91 3.76 -0.64 3.06
N VAL A 92 3.30 -1.84 3.34
CA VAL A 92 3.83 -3.07 2.75
C VAL A 92 2.74 -3.70 1.91
N SER A 93 3.02 -3.90 0.63
CA SER A 93 2.08 -4.49 -0.32
C SER A 93 2.63 -5.78 -0.89
N ILE A 94 1.78 -6.78 -1.01
CA ILE A 94 2.08 -7.99 -1.77
C ILE A 94 1.14 -7.99 -2.97
N VAL A 95 1.72 -7.95 -4.16
CA VAL A 95 0.98 -7.91 -5.43
C VAL A 95 1.21 -9.19 -6.19
N LYS A 96 0.13 -9.81 -6.68
CA LYS A 96 0.24 -11.02 -7.50
C LYS A 96 1.18 -10.76 -8.68
N GLY A 97 2.07 -11.69 -8.95
CA GLY A 97 3.07 -11.53 -10.00
C GLY A 97 2.49 -11.36 -11.40
N ASP A 98 1.30 -11.92 -11.65
CA ASP A 98 0.60 -11.78 -12.93
C ASP A 98 -0.20 -10.48 -13.04
N LYS A 99 -0.25 -9.66 -11.98
CA LYS A 99 -1.00 -8.39 -11.93
C LYS A 99 -0.10 -7.17 -11.88
N LEU A 100 1.22 -7.34 -11.80
CA LEU A 100 2.16 -6.24 -11.75
C LEU A 100 3.12 -6.30 -12.93
N LYS A 101 3.22 -5.18 -13.64
CA LYS A 101 4.21 -4.96 -14.68
C LYS A 101 4.86 -3.63 -14.42
N TYR A 102 6.18 -3.62 -14.29
CA TYR A 102 6.95 -2.40 -14.08
C TYR A 102 7.54 -1.94 -15.41
N ARG A 103 7.35 -0.66 -15.71
CA ARG A 103 7.96 -0.03 -16.88
C ARG A 103 8.62 1.27 -16.44
N SER A 104 9.85 1.49 -16.89
CA SER A 104 10.57 2.75 -16.67
C SER A 104 11.05 3.28 -18.01
N GLU A 105 10.97 4.58 -18.16
CA GLU A 105 11.43 5.27 -19.36
C GLU A 105 12.43 6.34 -18.92
N LEU A 106 13.66 6.21 -19.40
CA LEU A 106 14.75 7.13 -19.05
C LEU A 106 15.02 8.08 -20.22
N ARG A 107 15.28 9.35 -19.88
CA ARG A 107 15.54 10.39 -20.87
C ARG A 107 16.87 11.06 -20.66
#